data_9cbdb070f6aec2a648e1b1fbac5fc28c
#
_entry.id   9cbdb070f6aec2a648e1b1fbac5fc28c
#
_cell.length_a   1.000
_cell.length_b   1.000
_cell.length_c   1.000
_cell.angle_alpha   90.00
_cell.angle_beta   90.00
_cell.angle_gamma   90.00
#
_symmetry.space_group_name_H-M   'P 1'
#
loop_
_entity.id
_entity.type
_entity.pdbx_description
1 polymer ?
#
loop_
_entity_poly.entity_id
_entity_poly.type
_entity_poly.pdbx_seq_one_letter_code
_entity_poly.pdbx_strand_id
1 'polypeptide(L)'
;MQNNSRRRYLNRLATIVAAVTGTPLLFAQQTPPGGEPSRSPAGDRPQRSNHIQNGIYYFSGTGSNDGYPKDDHIFVTDPFEKHVARTMDALKKSVERAGCTMDSIIHLEVFLCLPHADNVPMPVGKARFDAHKAQYDALNKIYGTYFSPGKAPSRACMAVEWIPGDSLIEMVGSALVVSSPATSPA
;
A
#
# COMPACT_ATOMS: atom_id res chain seq x y z
N MET A 1 -20.72 48.29 21.95
CA MET A 1 -21.48 47.07 22.30
C MET A 1 -20.61 45.86 22.01
N GLN A 2 -19.87 45.38 22.97
CA GLN A 2 -18.93 44.27 22.83
C GLN A 2 -19.58 42.95 23.23
N ASN A 3 -19.34 41.98 22.41
CA ASN A 3 -19.96 40.70 22.30
C ASN A 3 -19.62 39.74 23.48
N ASN A 4 -20.58 39.57 24.36
CA ASN A 4 -20.46 38.75 25.60
C ASN A 4 -20.71 37.24 25.39
N SER A 5 -20.73 36.75 24.17
CA SER A 5 -21.09 35.37 23.84
C SER A 5 -19.96 34.36 23.98
N ARG A 6 -18.69 34.79 23.97
CA ARG A 6 -17.53 33.86 24.05
C ARG A 6 -17.13 33.41 25.45
N ARG A 7 -17.61 34.10 26.49
CA ARG A 7 -17.28 33.75 27.90
C ARG A 7 -18.19 32.69 28.52
N ARG A 8 -19.31 32.36 27.89
CA ARG A 8 -20.26 31.37 28.46
C ARG A 8 -19.98 29.92 28.04
N TYR A 9 -19.13 29.70 27.03
CA TYR A 9 -18.77 28.33 26.57
C TYR A 9 -17.61 27.69 27.34
N LEU A 10 -16.74 28.49 27.95
CA LEU A 10 -15.57 28.00 28.70
C LEU A 10 -15.85 27.56 30.14
N ASN A 11 -16.99 27.93 30.70
CA ASN A 11 -17.35 27.58 32.07
C ASN A 11 -18.23 26.33 32.22
N ARG A 12 -18.51 25.58 31.14
CA ARG A 12 -19.31 24.36 31.24
C ARG A 12 -18.49 23.06 30.99
N LEU A 13 -17.20 23.17 30.85
CA LEU A 13 -16.30 22.00 30.68
C LEU A 13 -15.49 21.65 31.93
N ALA A 14 -15.75 22.31 33.06
CA ALA A 14 -14.97 22.11 34.29
C ALA A 14 -15.69 21.32 35.39
N THR A 15 -16.80 20.62 35.10
CA THR A 15 -17.55 19.93 36.18
C THR A 15 -18.02 18.52 35.79
N ILE A 16 -17.21 17.75 35.07
CA ILE A 16 -17.41 16.29 34.99
C ILE A 16 -16.02 15.61 35.00
N VAL A 17 -15.29 15.76 36.09
CA VAL A 17 -14.17 14.89 36.47
C VAL A 17 -14.13 14.83 37.98
N ALA A 18 -15.09 14.13 38.56
CA ALA A 18 -14.97 13.59 39.93
C ALA A 18 -16.15 12.63 40.17
N ALA A 19 -15.94 11.38 39.91
CA ALA A 19 -16.49 10.22 40.62
C ALA A 19 -16.49 8.98 39.71
N VAL A 20 -15.34 8.40 39.44
CA VAL A 20 -15.23 6.95 39.22
C VAL A 20 -14.00 6.47 39.98
N THR A 21 -14.13 6.48 41.32
CA THR A 21 -13.34 5.56 42.15
C THR A 21 -14.12 4.26 42.23
N GLY A 22 -13.94 3.44 41.23
CA GLY A 22 -14.53 2.10 41.17
C GLY A 22 -13.43 1.11 40.82
N THR A 23 -12.97 0.38 41.86
CA THR A 23 -12.31 -0.94 41.85
C THR A 23 -11.57 -1.34 40.56
N PRO A 24 -10.27 -1.66 40.62
CA PRO A 24 -9.59 -2.31 39.53
C PRO A 24 -10.23 -3.68 39.33
N LEU A 25 -10.96 -3.85 38.24
CA LEU A 25 -11.25 -5.15 37.72
C LEU A 25 -9.91 -5.79 37.36
N LEU A 26 -9.43 -6.65 38.24
CA LEU A 26 -8.40 -7.64 37.93
C LEU A 26 -8.96 -8.50 36.78
N PHE A 27 -8.68 -8.12 35.54
CA PHE A 27 -8.69 -9.07 34.47
C PHE A 27 -7.57 -10.06 34.77
N ALA A 28 -7.93 -11.17 35.40
CA ALA A 28 -7.07 -12.35 35.41
C ALA A 28 -6.77 -12.67 33.96
N GLN A 29 -5.56 -12.36 33.52
CA GLN A 29 -5.00 -12.95 32.32
C GLN A 29 -5.00 -14.45 32.55
N GLN A 30 -6.00 -15.14 32.03
CA GLN A 30 -5.92 -16.57 31.81
C GLN A 30 -4.85 -16.77 30.72
N THR A 31 -3.64 -17.05 31.15
CA THR A 31 -2.63 -17.65 30.30
C THR A 31 -3.24 -18.97 29.80
N PRO A 32 -3.44 -19.14 28.49
CA PRO A 32 -3.81 -20.44 27.97
C PRO A 32 -2.69 -21.43 28.34
N PRO A 33 -3.03 -22.69 28.67
CA PRO A 33 -2.02 -23.69 29.00
C PRO A 33 -1.04 -23.79 27.85
N GLY A 34 0.25 -23.69 28.17
CA GLY A 34 1.36 -23.59 27.24
C GLY A 34 1.39 -24.75 26.23
N GLY A 35 0.94 -24.44 25.03
CA GLY A 35 1.36 -25.05 23.82
C GLY A 35 2.17 -23.99 23.08
N GLU A 36 3.47 -24.16 22.94
CA GLU A 36 4.23 -23.37 21.97
C GLU A 36 3.49 -23.46 20.63
N PRO A 37 3.22 -22.33 19.94
CA PRO A 37 2.69 -22.43 18.60
C PRO A 37 3.73 -23.18 17.79
N SER A 38 3.37 -24.40 17.38
CA SER A 38 4.15 -25.21 16.45
C SER A 38 4.54 -24.29 15.29
N ARG A 39 5.80 -23.90 15.21
CA ARG A 39 6.35 -23.23 14.04
C ARG A 39 6.20 -24.22 12.89
N SER A 40 5.22 -23.98 12.04
CA SER A 40 5.13 -24.67 10.75
C SER A 40 6.50 -24.62 10.07
N PRO A 41 6.98 -25.75 9.52
CA PRO A 41 8.25 -25.78 8.79
C PRO A 41 8.26 -24.67 7.74
N ALA A 42 9.41 -24.08 7.50
CA ALA A 42 9.62 -22.93 6.61
C ALA A 42 9.17 -23.13 5.14
N GLY A 43 8.51 -24.27 4.82
CA GLY A 43 7.95 -24.60 3.52
C GLY A 43 6.51 -24.15 3.26
N ASP A 44 5.76 -23.74 4.29
CA ASP A 44 4.31 -23.51 4.17
C ASP A 44 3.91 -22.02 4.32
N ARG A 45 4.75 -21.10 3.85
CA ARG A 45 4.24 -19.76 3.59
C ARG A 45 3.33 -19.86 2.38
N PRO A 46 2.04 -19.44 2.49
CA PRO A 46 1.22 -19.31 1.30
C PRO A 46 2.00 -18.45 0.31
N GLN A 47 2.40 -19.07 -0.80
CA GLN A 47 3.00 -18.32 -1.90
C GLN A 47 2.01 -17.20 -2.22
N ARG A 48 2.50 -15.99 -2.42
CA ARG A 48 1.72 -14.89 -2.97
C ARG A 48 1.01 -15.45 -4.20
N SER A 49 -0.27 -15.76 -4.05
CA SER A 49 -0.99 -16.46 -5.09
C SER A 49 -1.52 -15.45 -6.11
N ASN A 50 -0.59 -14.92 -6.91
CA ASN A 50 -1.01 -14.41 -8.20
C ASN A 50 -1.68 -15.59 -8.90
N HIS A 51 -2.95 -15.49 -9.23
CA HIS A 51 -3.70 -16.59 -9.81
C HIS A 51 -4.52 -16.13 -10.99
N ILE A 52 -4.75 -17.05 -11.92
CA ILE A 52 -5.64 -16.83 -13.05
C ILE A 52 -6.96 -17.55 -12.77
N GLN A 53 -8.05 -16.79 -12.85
CA GLN A 53 -9.41 -17.33 -12.74
C GLN A 53 -10.30 -16.72 -13.81
N ASN A 54 -10.98 -17.57 -14.58
CA ASN A 54 -11.90 -17.15 -15.65
C ASN A 54 -11.26 -16.18 -16.67
N GLY A 55 -10.00 -16.40 -17.03
CA GLY A 55 -9.26 -15.54 -17.94
C GLY A 55 -8.80 -14.19 -17.37
N ILE A 56 -8.95 -14.00 -16.07
CA ILE A 56 -8.46 -12.81 -15.36
C ILE A 56 -7.28 -13.22 -14.48
N TYR A 57 -6.18 -12.53 -14.63
CA TYR A 57 -5.03 -12.61 -13.77
C TYR A 57 -5.18 -11.62 -12.62
N TYR A 58 -5.20 -12.11 -11.41
CA TYR A 58 -5.21 -11.33 -10.18
C TYR A 58 -3.80 -11.29 -9.62
N PHE A 59 -3.27 -10.10 -9.39
CA PHE A 59 -1.96 -9.91 -8.80
C PHE A 59 -2.07 -9.15 -7.48
N SER A 60 -1.35 -9.66 -6.50
CA SER A 60 -1.22 -9.05 -5.18
C SER A 60 -0.12 -7.98 -5.18
N GLY A 61 0.16 -7.38 -4.01
CA GLY A 61 1.09 -6.29 -3.86
C GLY A 61 2.41 -6.47 -4.62
N THR A 62 2.66 -5.55 -5.54
CA THR A 62 3.93 -5.41 -6.26
C THR A 62 4.59 -4.13 -5.79
N GLY A 63 5.73 -4.25 -5.14
CA GLY A 63 6.53 -3.12 -4.64
C GLY A 63 7.84 -2.94 -5.40
N SER A 64 8.61 -1.95 -5.00
CA SER A 64 9.81 -1.50 -5.70
C SER A 64 11.01 -2.47 -5.64
N ASN A 65 10.98 -3.44 -4.74
CA ASN A 65 12.02 -4.46 -4.62
C ASN A 65 11.59 -5.83 -5.15
N ASP A 66 10.36 -5.96 -5.66
CA ASP A 66 9.87 -7.21 -6.20
C ASP A 66 10.53 -7.55 -7.55
N GLY A 67 11.07 -8.76 -7.63
CA GLY A 67 11.73 -9.24 -8.84
C GLY A 67 13.13 -8.67 -9.09
N TYR A 68 13.70 -7.96 -8.13
CA TYR A 68 15.08 -7.48 -8.15
C TYR A 68 15.97 -8.33 -7.25
N PRO A 69 17.28 -8.49 -7.58
CA PRO A 69 18.26 -9.16 -6.73
C PRO A 69 18.41 -8.45 -5.39
N LYS A 70 18.83 -9.18 -4.35
CA LYS A 70 19.01 -8.61 -3.01
C LYS A 70 20.12 -7.54 -2.92
N ASP A 71 21.12 -7.63 -3.76
CA ASP A 71 22.22 -6.67 -3.89
C ASP A 71 21.83 -5.39 -4.65
N ASP A 72 20.68 -5.41 -5.32
CA ASP A 72 20.06 -4.24 -5.97
C ASP A 72 18.81 -3.76 -5.18
N HIS A 73 18.84 -3.87 -3.87
CA HIS A 73 17.77 -3.40 -3.00
C HIS A 73 17.77 -1.87 -2.92
N ILE A 74 16.59 -1.25 -2.94
CA ILE A 74 16.42 0.17 -2.64
C ILE A 74 15.69 0.36 -1.32
N PHE A 75 15.98 1.47 -0.66
CA PHE A 75 15.47 1.78 0.67
C PHE A 75 14.45 2.92 0.63
N VAL A 76 13.67 3.07 1.69
CA VAL A 76 12.69 4.16 1.83
C VAL A 76 13.30 5.57 1.71
N THR A 77 14.61 5.68 1.81
CA THR A 77 15.36 6.93 1.62
C THR A 77 15.73 7.21 0.16
N ASP A 78 15.58 6.24 -0.74
CA ASP A 78 15.79 6.45 -2.18
C ASP A 78 14.70 7.38 -2.76
N PRO A 79 14.97 8.08 -3.88
CA PRO A 79 13.99 8.94 -4.51
C PRO A 79 12.69 8.21 -4.86
N PHE A 80 11.54 8.83 -4.60
CA PHE A 80 10.23 8.24 -4.85
C PHE A 80 10.04 7.81 -6.31
N GLU A 81 10.55 8.57 -7.26
CA GLU A 81 10.50 8.27 -8.69
C GLU A 81 11.20 6.95 -9.02
N LYS A 82 12.28 6.62 -8.31
CA LYS A 82 12.98 5.33 -8.44
C LYS A 82 12.08 4.18 -7.97
N HIS A 83 11.38 4.36 -6.86
CA HIS A 83 10.39 3.39 -6.38
C HIS A 83 9.28 3.16 -7.41
N VAL A 84 8.73 4.24 -7.99
CA VAL A 84 7.69 4.15 -9.02
C VAL A 84 8.18 3.38 -10.24
N ALA A 85 9.31 3.75 -10.80
CA ALA A 85 9.86 3.10 -12.00
C ALA A 85 10.07 1.60 -11.77
N ARG A 86 10.70 1.21 -10.64
CA ARG A 86 10.96 -0.19 -10.31
C ARG A 86 9.68 -0.99 -10.08
N THR A 87 8.70 -0.40 -9.41
CA THR A 87 7.39 -1.03 -9.20
C THR A 87 6.67 -1.27 -10.53
N MET A 88 6.68 -0.29 -11.43
CA MET A 88 6.09 -0.43 -12.76
C MET A 88 6.79 -1.47 -13.61
N ASP A 89 8.12 -1.55 -13.55
CA ASP A 89 8.92 -2.59 -14.25
C ASP A 89 8.63 -3.99 -13.68
N ALA A 90 8.55 -4.11 -12.35
CA ALA A 90 8.18 -5.36 -11.69
C ALA A 90 6.77 -5.81 -12.07
N LEU A 91 5.81 -4.88 -12.06
CA LEU A 91 4.44 -5.13 -12.48
C LEU A 91 4.39 -5.59 -13.95
N LYS A 92 5.07 -4.89 -14.86
CA LYS A 92 5.15 -5.26 -16.26
C LYS A 92 5.66 -6.69 -16.44
N LYS A 93 6.79 -7.02 -15.81
CA LYS A 93 7.34 -8.40 -15.84
C LYS A 93 6.36 -9.43 -15.26
N SER A 94 5.58 -9.06 -14.25
CA SER A 94 4.60 -9.95 -13.61
C SER A 94 3.42 -10.25 -14.54
N VAL A 95 2.82 -9.22 -15.15
CA VAL A 95 1.67 -9.39 -16.05
C VAL A 95 2.08 -10.09 -17.35
N GLU A 96 3.26 -9.79 -17.91
CA GLU A 96 3.77 -10.45 -19.11
C GLU A 96 4.02 -11.95 -18.89
N ARG A 97 4.57 -12.34 -17.73
CA ARG A 97 4.72 -13.75 -17.35
C ARG A 97 3.40 -14.50 -17.23
N ALA A 98 2.32 -13.79 -16.90
CA ALA A 98 0.97 -14.36 -16.78
C ALA A 98 0.24 -14.43 -18.15
N GLY A 99 0.87 -14.04 -19.25
CA GLY A 99 0.23 -13.98 -20.57
C GLY A 99 -0.68 -12.76 -20.75
N CYS A 100 -0.43 -11.71 -19.98
CA CYS A 100 -1.11 -10.42 -20.05
C CYS A 100 -0.21 -9.37 -20.67
N THR A 101 -0.73 -8.16 -20.88
CA THR A 101 0.05 -6.96 -21.24
C THR A 101 -0.28 -5.83 -20.30
N MET A 102 0.53 -4.78 -20.25
CA MET A 102 0.19 -3.56 -19.49
C MET A 102 -1.16 -3.00 -19.91
N ASP A 103 -1.44 -2.98 -21.22
CA ASP A 103 -2.70 -2.48 -21.79
C ASP A 103 -3.91 -3.38 -21.51
N SER A 104 -3.70 -4.62 -21.05
CA SER A 104 -4.76 -5.54 -20.65
C SER A 104 -5.12 -5.45 -19.18
N ILE A 105 -4.47 -4.58 -18.40
CA ILE A 105 -4.81 -4.32 -17.02
C ILE A 105 -6.20 -3.66 -16.96
N ILE A 106 -7.09 -4.22 -16.14
CA ILE A 106 -8.47 -3.76 -16.01
C ILE A 106 -8.56 -2.66 -14.95
N HIS A 107 -7.89 -2.89 -13.83
CA HIS A 107 -7.95 -2.02 -12.66
C HIS A 107 -6.67 -2.11 -11.83
N LEU A 108 -6.27 -0.98 -11.24
CA LEU A 108 -5.17 -0.89 -10.28
C LEU A 108 -5.60 -0.18 -9.01
N GLU A 109 -5.16 -0.71 -7.89
CA GLU A 109 -5.10 -0.03 -6.61
C GLU A 109 -3.64 0.31 -6.32
N VAL A 110 -3.38 1.56 -6.02
CA VAL A 110 -2.04 2.07 -5.77
C VAL A 110 -1.98 2.64 -4.37
N PHE A 111 -1.08 2.10 -3.56
CA PHE A 111 -0.81 2.52 -2.20
C PHE A 111 0.46 3.34 -2.18
N LEU A 112 0.41 4.52 -1.54
CA LEU A 112 1.54 5.44 -1.41
C LEU A 112 1.89 5.60 0.07
N CYS A 113 3.16 5.42 0.39
CA CYS A 113 3.71 5.61 1.74
C CYS A 113 4.73 6.74 1.73
N LEU A 114 4.70 7.60 2.74
CA LEU A 114 5.77 8.58 2.92
C LEU A 114 7.02 7.89 3.49
N PRO A 115 8.22 8.32 3.08
CA PRO A 115 9.43 7.84 3.71
C PRO A 115 9.43 8.20 5.19
N HIS A 116 9.82 7.26 6.01
CA HIS A 116 10.08 7.49 7.42
C HIS A 116 11.53 7.08 7.72
N ALA A 117 12.20 7.89 8.50
CA ALA A 117 13.53 7.59 9.01
C ALA A 117 13.50 7.72 10.52
N ASP A 118 14.37 6.98 11.19
CA ASP A 118 14.52 7.07 12.63
C ASP A 118 14.79 8.52 13.05
N ASN A 119 14.09 8.96 14.08
CA ASN A 119 14.19 10.32 14.65
C ASN A 119 13.69 11.47 13.75
N VAL A 120 13.05 11.19 12.63
CA VAL A 120 12.38 12.20 11.81
C VAL A 120 10.86 12.03 11.99
N PRO A 121 10.16 13.00 12.62
CA PRO A 121 8.72 12.88 12.79
C PRO A 121 8.01 12.92 11.43
N MET A 122 7.01 12.07 11.27
CA MET A 122 6.16 12.09 10.08
C MET A 122 5.44 13.45 9.96
N PRO A 123 5.33 14.01 8.77
CA PRO A 123 4.60 15.24 8.56
C PRO A 123 3.12 15.07 8.93
N VAL A 124 2.51 16.15 9.43
CA VAL A 124 1.09 16.17 9.84
C VAL A 124 0.31 17.26 9.12
N GLY A 125 -1.00 17.14 9.10
CA GLY A 125 -1.90 18.16 8.55
C GLY A 125 -1.57 18.51 7.09
N LYS A 126 -1.45 19.80 6.79
CA LYS A 126 -1.20 20.29 5.42
C LYS A 126 0.13 19.79 4.85
N ALA A 127 1.19 19.70 5.66
CA ALA A 127 2.49 19.21 5.20
C ALA A 127 2.43 17.75 4.73
N ARG A 128 1.66 16.90 5.44
CA ARG A 128 1.41 15.50 5.03
C ARG A 128 0.63 15.45 3.71
N PHE A 129 -0.42 16.25 3.59
CA PHE A 129 -1.20 16.33 2.36
C PHE A 129 -0.33 16.76 1.17
N ASP A 130 0.48 17.81 1.32
CA ASP A 130 1.35 18.33 0.27
C ASP A 130 2.41 17.27 -0.15
N ALA A 131 2.95 16.51 0.82
CA ALA A 131 3.90 15.44 0.55
C ALA A 131 3.27 14.30 -0.28
N HIS A 132 2.08 13.82 0.09
CA HIS A 132 1.36 12.81 -0.70
C HIS A 132 0.95 13.34 -2.07
N LYS A 133 0.55 14.62 -2.16
CA LYS A 133 0.26 15.23 -3.45
C LYS A 133 1.48 15.25 -4.37
N ALA A 134 2.66 15.56 -3.84
CA ALA A 134 3.91 15.51 -4.60
C ALA A 134 4.22 14.09 -5.11
N GLN A 135 4.02 13.07 -4.27
CA GLN A 135 4.15 11.66 -4.69
C GLN A 135 3.15 11.31 -5.80
N TYR A 136 1.89 11.73 -5.67
CA TYR A 136 0.86 11.49 -6.69
C TYR A 136 1.20 12.15 -8.02
N ASP A 137 1.71 13.39 -7.98
CA ASP A 137 2.12 14.13 -9.18
C ASP A 137 3.34 13.45 -9.85
N ALA A 138 4.32 12.97 -9.07
CA ALA A 138 5.47 12.22 -9.55
C ALA A 138 5.07 10.86 -10.15
N LEU A 139 4.17 10.13 -9.48
CA LEU A 139 3.61 8.89 -10.00
C LEU A 139 2.98 9.11 -11.37
N ASN A 140 2.15 10.13 -11.53
CA ASN A 140 1.43 10.37 -12.80
C ASN A 140 2.37 10.61 -13.98
N LYS A 141 3.51 11.25 -13.78
CA LYS A 141 4.51 11.50 -14.82
C LYS A 141 5.11 10.20 -15.37
N ILE A 142 5.33 9.21 -14.49
CA ILE A 142 5.95 7.94 -14.85
C ILE A 142 4.89 6.93 -15.30
N TYR A 143 3.80 6.81 -14.55
CA TYR A 143 2.72 5.84 -14.78
C TYR A 143 2.22 5.82 -16.23
N GLY A 144 1.95 7.01 -16.79
CA GLY A 144 1.41 7.15 -18.14
C GLY A 144 2.33 6.61 -19.24
N THR A 145 3.64 6.50 -18.99
CA THR A 145 4.61 6.03 -19.99
C THR A 145 4.60 4.51 -20.21
N TYR A 146 3.93 3.77 -19.32
CA TYR A 146 3.85 2.31 -19.37
C TYR A 146 2.65 1.78 -20.18
N PHE A 147 1.76 2.65 -20.62
CA PHE A 147 0.54 2.29 -21.35
C PHE A 147 0.51 2.94 -22.72
N SER A 148 -0.09 2.25 -23.68
CA SER A 148 -0.43 2.86 -24.96
C SER A 148 -1.43 4.01 -24.77
N PRO A 149 -1.47 5.02 -25.64
CA PRO A 149 -2.39 6.14 -25.52
C PRO A 149 -3.84 5.69 -25.34
N GLY A 150 -4.48 6.16 -24.25
CA GLY A 150 -5.85 5.83 -23.91
C GLY A 150 -6.08 4.42 -23.34
N LYS A 151 -5.02 3.66 -23.04
CA LYS A 151 -5.10 2.29 -22.49
C LYS A 151 -4.80 2.18 -21.00
N ALA A 152 -4.41 3.27 -20.35
CA ALA A 152 -4.22 3.25 -18.91
C ALA A 152 -5.53 2.81 -18.21
N PRO A 153 -5.47 1.84 -17.28
CA PRO A 153 -6.65 1.31 -16.61
C PRO A 153 -7.26 2.32 -15.63
N SER A 154 -8.49 2.03 -15.19
CA SER A 154 -9.04 2.72 -14.02
C SER A 154 -8.14 2.48 -12.81
N ARG A 155 -7.98 3.50 -11.96
CA ARG A 155 -7.07 3.46 -10.83
C ARG A 155 -7.66 4.14 -9.60
N ALA A 156 -7.59 3.46 -8.44
CA ALA A 156 -7.67 4.10 -7.14
C ALA A 156 -6.25 4.37 -6.61
N CYS A 157 -6.06 5.50 -5.94
CA CYS A 157 -4.77 5.83 -5.32
C CYS A 157 -5.01 6.27 -3.88
N MET A 158 -4.33 5.63 -2.94
CA MET A 158 -4.54 5.78 -1.51
C MET A 158 -3.22 6.02 -0.78
N ALA A 159 -3.25 6.89 0.23
CA ALA A 159 -2.15 7.07 1.16
C ALA A 159 -2.27 6.05 2.30
N VAL A 160 -1.17 5.39 2.63
CA VAL A 160 -1.07 4.43 3.74
C VAL A 160 0.08 4.78 4.67
N GLU A 161 0.03 4.25 5.89
CA GLU A 161 1.08 4.51 6.87
C GLU A 161 2.36 3.72 6.59
N TRP A 162 2.25 2.54 6.02
CA TRP A 162 3.37 1.63 5.85
C TRP A 162 3.12 0.64 4.70
N ILE A 163 4.19 0.27 4.01
CA ILE A 163 4.24 -0.75 2.96
C ILE A 163 5.40 -1.71 3.28
N PRO A 164 5.22 -3.03 3.20
CA PRO A 164 6.29 -3.99 3.45
C PRO A 164 7.47 -3.83 2.47
N GLY A 165 8.68 -4.18 2.94
CA GLY A 165 9.85 -4.38 2.07
C GLY A 165 10.52 -3.10 1.56
N ASP A 166 10.57 -2.05 2.37
CA ASP A 166 11.21 -0.76 2.05
C ASP A 166 10.67 -0.08 0.79
N SER A 167 9.44 -0.36 0.42
CA SER A 167 8.78 0.27 -0.73
C SER A 167 7.97 1.49 -0.31
N LEU A 168 8.02 2.55 -1.11
CA LEU A 168 7.18 3.74 -0.95
C LEU A 168 5.91 3.67 -1.81
N ILE A 169 5.77 2.63 -2.62
CA ILE A 169 4.61 2.39 -3.47
C ILE A 169 4.35 0.89 -3.60
N GLU A 170 3.09 0.50 -3.59
CA GLU A 170 2.65 -0.87 -3.87
C GLU A 170 1.45 -0.84 -4.81
N MET A 171 1.37 -1.79 -5.73
CA MET A 171 0.27 -1.92 -6.68
C MET A 171 -0.36 -3.30 -6.61
N VAL A 172 -1.69 -3.30 -6.59
CA VAL A 172 -2.55 -4.50 -6.62
C VAL A 172 -3.55 -4.33 -7.77
N GLY A 173 -3.96 -5.39 -8.40
CA GLY A 173 -4.95 -5.25 -9.47
C GLY A 173 -5.29 -6.53 -10.22
N SER A 174 -5.84 -6.33 -11.40
CA SER A 174 -6.26 -7.41 -12.29
C SER A 174 -6.02 -7.07 -13.76
N ALA A 175 -5.74 -8.10 -14.56
CA ALA A 175 -5.52 -7.98 -16.00
C ALA A 175 -6.22 -9.11 -16.75
N LEU A 176 -6.65 -8.84 -17.97
CA LEU A 176 -7.14 -9.87 -18.89
C LEU A 176 -5.96 -10.68 -19.45
N VAL A 177 -6.05 -11.99 -19.37
CA VAL A 177 -5.12 -12.88 -20.09
C VAL A 177 -5.39 -12.74 -21.57
N VAL A 178 -4.39 -12.27 -22.29
CA VAL A 178 -4.46 -12.16 -23.74
C VAL A 178 -3.99 -13.52 -24.28
N SER A 179 -4.91 -14.35 -24.76
CA SER A 179 -4.55 -15.59 -25.43
C SER A 179 -3.59 -15.25 -26.57
N SER A 180 -2.36 -15.78 -26.55
CA SER A 180 -1.51 -15.74 -27.73
C SER A 180 -2.32 -16.27 -28.92
N PRO A 181 -2.30 -15.62 -30.10
CA PRO A 181 -2.94 -16.18 -31.25
C PRO A 181 -2.37 -17.59 -31.43
N ALA A 182 -3.27 -18.59 -31.40
CA ALA A 182 -2.89 -19.96 -31.63
C ALA A 182 -2.07 -19.99 -32.93
N THR A 183 -0.80 -20.35 -32.83
CA THR A 183 0.02 -20.67 -33.98
C THR A 183 -0.72 -21.82 -34.67
N SER A 184 -1.41 -21.54 -35.79
CA SER A 184 -1.96 -22.59 -36.65
C SER A 184 -0.82 -23.51 -37.01
N PRO A 185 -0.94 -24.83 -36.74
CA PRO A 185 0.03 -25.77 -37.29
C PRO A 185 -0.06 -25.70 -38.82
N ALA A 186 1.12 -25.49 -39.43
CA ALA A 186 1.30 -25.56 -40.88
C ALA A 186 1.12 -26.99 -41.39
#